data_f5a53404c4765a5c2c0029a5e3e32bc3
#
_entry.id   f5a53404c4765a5c2c0029a5e3e32bc3
#
_cell.length_a   1.000
_cell.length_b   1.000
_cell.length_c   1.000
_cell.angle_alpha   90.00
_cell.angle_beta   90.00
_cell.angle_gamma   90.00
#
_symmetry.space_group_name_H-M   'P 1'
#
loop_
_entity.id
_entity.type
_entity.pdbx_description
1 polymer ?
#
loop_
_entity_poly.entity_id
_entity_poly.type
_entity_poly.pdbx_seq_one_letter_code
_entity_poly.pdbx_strand_id
1 'polypeptide(L)'
;MPRSSSLIARVAGAAAGVVLAAATALVAALPAQAASLTQVTGFGSNPGNLAMYAYRPDGLPAGAPAVVLLHGCVQNASTYVANSGWQKYADQWKFTLIAPQQPSGNNANSCFNWFETGDTARGQGEALSIKQMVDYAKSTYGTDGARVYVSGLSAGGAMSAAMLAAYPDVFAGGSIVAGIPYRCATSTVSAFSCMNPGVDKTPAQWGDLVRGAYPGYSGKRPRVAIWHGTSDTTVATANAAESRDQWTNVLGVSATPTSTSTLPAGTGLEVYGSDQVRLYRVSGMGHGTPVDPGAGADQCGTAGAYFLDTICSTYRDAVFFGLGGGGASPSPTPTATASPTPTASPTAPPSPTPTSAPVCVTASNYAHVVAGRAYQSGGYAYALGSGQRMGLYNTFYTSTLKQTGPAYWVIGC
;
A
#
# COMPACT_ATOMS: atom_id res chain seq x y z
N MET A 1 98.64 17.87 63.40
CA MET A 1 97.58 18.12 64.41
C MET A 1 96.43 18.77 63.76
N PRO A 2 95.21 18.54 64.02
CA PRO A 2 94.48 17.29 64.34
C PRO A 2 93.19 17.04 63.49
N ARG A 3 92.72 15.91 63.68
CA ARG A 3 91.35 15.36 63.87
C ARG A 3 90.45 15.11 62.66
N SER A 4 90.29 13.85 62.48
CA SER A 4 89.18 13.18 61.73
C SER A 4 87.82 13.55 62.26
N SER A 5 86.90 13.55 61.35
CA SER A 5 85.50 13.26 61.66
C SER A 5 84.86 12.64 60.47
N SER A 6 84.45 11.43 60.62
CA SER A 6 83.62 10.66 59.68
C SER A 6 82.20 11.13 59.63
N LEU A 7 81.63 11.30 58.50
CA LEU A 7 80.20 11.50 58.26
C LEU A 7 79.64 10.42 57.36
N ILE A 8 78.77 9.69 57.95
CA ILE A 8 77.95 8.63 57.32
C ILE A 8 76.93 9.24 56.37
N ALA A 9 77.06 8.96 55.08
CA ALA A 9 76.05 9.32 54.10
C ALA A 9 74.87 8.36 54.14
N ARG A 10 73.71 8.85 54.49
CA ARG A 10 72.43 8.11 54.32
C ARG A 10 71.96 8.33 52.91
N VAL A 11 71.79 7.22 52.14
CA VAL A 11 71.16 7.16 50.84
C VAL A 11 69.65 7.18 51.07
N ALA A 12 68.97 8.26 50.68
CA ALA A 12 67.51 8.34 50.63
C ALA A 12 67.10 8.00 49.18
N GLY A 13 66.51 6.83 49.03
CA GLY A 13 65.91 6.45 47.76
C GLY A 13 64.59 7.20 47.54
N ALA A 14 64.51 8.04 46.53
CA ALA A 14 63.29 8.64 46.06
C ALA A 14 62.57 7.66 45.10
N ALA A 15 61.50 7.05 45.55
CA ALA A 15 60.59 6.33 44.67
C ALA A 15 59.66 7.31 43.94
N ALA A 16 59.91 7.51 42.65
CA ALA A 16 59.02 8.29 41.79
C ALA A 16 57.82 7.45 41.41
N GLY A 17 56.70 7.69 42.09
CA GLY A 17 55.40 7.09 41.72
C GLY A 17 54.83 7.80 40.47
N VAL A 18 54.80 7.07 39.36
CA VAL A 18 54.08 7.53 38.14
C VAL A 18 52.59 7.30 38.38
N VAL A 19 51.82 8.34 38.68
CA VAL A 19 50.34 8.31 38.67
C VAL A 19 49.87 8.42 37.27
N LEU A 20 49.47 7.31 36.64
CA LEU A 20 48.77 7.28 35.36
C LEU A 20 47.31 7.72 35.63
N ALA A 21 46.96 8.96 35.35
CA ALA A 21 45.59 9.44 35.32
C ALA A 21 44.90 8.91 34.04
N ALA A 22 44.12 7.86 34.17
CA ALA A 22 43.24 7.37 33.13
C ALA A 22 42.08 8.38 32.99
N ALA A 23 42.18 9.29 32.03
CA ALA A 23 41.05 10.15 31.62
C ALA A 23 40.03 9.26 30.88
N THR A 24 39.04 8.74 31.56
CA THR A 24 37.85 8.16 30.94
C THR A 24 37.05 9.32 30.31
N ALA A 25 37.20 9.46 28.97
CA ALA A 25 36.32 10.33 28.19
C ALA A 25 34.90 9.71 28.23
N LEU A 26 34.03 10.31 29.03
CA LEU A 26 32.60 10.05 28.97
C LEU A 26 32.13 10.63 27.64
N VAL A 27 32.02 9.76 26.61
CA VAL A 27 31.30 10.13 25.40
C VAL A 27 29.84 10.13 25.80
N ALA A 28 29.30 11.31 26.11
CA ALA A 28 27.86 11.50 26.26
C ALA A 28 27.23 11.13 24.93
N ALA A 29 26.57 9.96 24.88
CA ALA A 29 25.73 9.61 23.76
C ALA A 29 24.64 10.67 23.68
N LEU A 30 24.70 11.52 22.66
CA LEU A 30 23.58 12.40 22.35
C LEU A 30 22.35 11.53 22.20
N PRO A 31 21.18 11.94 22.77
CA PRO A 31 19.97 11.17 22.56
C PRO A 31 19.75 11.03 21.04
N ALA A 32 19.63 9.81 20.60
CA ALA A 32 19.29 9.52 19.20
C ALA A 32 17.98 10.27 18.92
N GLN A 33 18.02 11.25 18.02
CA GLN A 33 16.83 11.97 17.61
C GLN A 33 15.96 10.95 16.89
N ALA A 34 14.74 10.70 17.41
CA ALA A 34 13.83 9.74 16.81
C ALA A 34 13.66 10.03 15.31
N ALA A 35 13.79 9.02 14.48
CA ALA A 35 13.67 9.15 13.05
C ALA A 35 12.33 9.83 12.70
N SER A 36 12.35 10.81 11.84
CA SER A 36 11.17 11.57 11.41
C SER A 36 11.05 11.58 9.89
N LEU A 37 9.81 11.71 9.40
CA LEU A 37 9.55 11.94 7.99
C LEU A 37 10.01 13.34 7.62
N THR A 38 11.03 13.47 6.76
CA THR A 38 11.63 14.75 6.38
C THR A 38 11.41 15.03 4.90
N GLN A 39 11.17 16.30 4.57
CA GLN A 39 11.12 16.71 3.16
C GLN A 39 12.52 16.76 2.57
N VAL A 40 12.64 16.28 1.33
CA VAL A 40 13.89 16.24 0.56
C VAL A 40 13.73 17.09 -0.69
N THR A 41 14.71 17.94 -0.93
CA THR A 41 14.78 18.79 -2.13
C THR A 41 16.00 18.42 -2.98
N GLY A 42 16.02 18.84 -4.27
CA GLY A 42 17.17 18.64 -5.13
C GLY A 42 17.41 17.18 -5.56
N PHE A 43 16.37 16.34 -5.58
CA PHE A 43 16.46 14.94 -5.96
C PHE A 43 16.47 14.69 -7.48
N GLY A 44 16.43 15.73 -8.30
CA GLY A 44 16.46 15.66 -9.76
C GLY A 44 15.72 16.82 -10.42
N SER A 45 15.45 16.70 -11.72
CA SER A 45 14.70 17.70 -12.50
C SER A 45 13.22 17.78 -12.14
N ASN A 46 12.67 16.72 -11.56
CA ASN A 46 11.31 16.63 -11.04
C ASN A 46 10.22 17.10 -12.03
N PRO A 47 10.11 16.51 -13.23
CA PRO A 47 9.18 16.98 -14.25
C PRO A 47 7.70 16.80 -13.86
N GLY A 48 7.38 15.88 -12.95
CA GLY A 48 6.04 15.69 -12.39
C GLY A 48 5.72 16.65 -11.24
N ASN A 49 6.65 17.56 -10.89
CA ASN A 49 6.47 18.57 -9.84
C ASN A 49 5.94 17.96 -8.50
N LEU A 50 6.45 16.78 -8.11
CA LEU A 50 6.10 16.11 -6.86
C LEU A 50 6.99 16.63 -5.71
N ALA A 51 6.46 16.64 -4.48
CA ALA A 51 7.32 16.77 -3.31
C ALA A 51 7.85 15.39 -2.89
N MET A 52 9.09 15.34 -2.41
CA MET A 52 9.68 14.12 -1.85
C MET A 52 9.75 14.21 -0.34
N TYR A 53 9.30 13.16 0.34
CA TYR A 53 9.56 12.93 1.74
C TYR A 53 10.31 11.61 1.93
N ALA A 54 11.16 11.54 2.93
CA ALA A 54 11.89 10.33 3.28
C ALA A 54 11.85 10.06 4.79
N TYR A 55 11.68 8.79 5.14
CA TYR A 55 11.83 8.29 6.50
C TYR A 55 12.99 7.29 6.53
N ARG A 56 13.94 7.53 7.41
CA ARG A 56 15.12 6.69 7.58
C ARG A 56 15.21 6.25 9.04
N PRO A 57 14.99 4.98 9.34
CA PRO A 57 15.15 4.45 10.69
C PRO A 57 16.55 4.66 11.24
N ASP A 58 16.66 4.85 12.54
CA ASP A 58 17.94 4.85 13.22
C ASP A 58 18.67 3.51 13.04
N GLY A 59 19.98 3.55 12.89
CA GLY A 59 20.78 2.35 12.69
C GLY A 59 20.54 1.65 11.35
N LEU A 60 20.12 2.39 10.32
CA LEU A 60 19.93 1.87 8.97
C LEU A 60 21.29 1.38 8.42
N PRO A 61 21.45 0.09 8.03
CA PRO A 61 22.70 -0.41 7.47
C PRO A 61 22.95 0.12 6.05
N ALA A 62 24.20 0.15 5.65
CA ALA A 62 24.55 0.38 4.25
C ALA A 62 23.94 -0.74 3.37
N GLY A 63 23.44 -0.38 2.19
CA GLY A 63 22.75 -1.33 1.32
C GLY A 63 21.36 -1.73 1.84
N ALA A 64 20.73 -0.93 2.70
CA ALA A 64 19.37 -1.17 3.12
C ALA A 64 18.38 -1.09 1.95
N PRO A 65 17.27 -1.86 1.95
CA PRO A 65 16.21 -1.75 0.97
C PRO A 65 15.48 -0.41 1.04
N ALA A 66 14.65 -0.13 0.04
CA ALA A 66 13.71 0.99 0.10
C ALA A 66 12.31 0.59 -0.39
N VAL A 67 11.30 1.26 0.18
CA VAL A 67 9.90 1.16 -0.27
C VAL A 67 9.40 2.55 -0.62
N VAL A 68 8.90 2.71 -1.84
CA VAL A 68 8.21 3.91 -2.29
C VAL A 68 6.74 3.79 -1.90
N LEU A 69 6.19 4.81 -1.24
CA LEU A 69 4.82 4.84 -0.71
C LEU A 69 4.00 5.92 -1.40
N LEU A 70 2.97 5.51 -2.14
CA LEU A 70 2.13 6.39 -2.94
C LEU A 70 0.74 6.51 -2.31
N HIS A 71 0.42 7.69 -1.78
CA HIS A 71 -0.86 7.96 -1.12
C HIS A 71 -2.04 7.97 -2.11
N GLY A 72 -3.26 7.81 -1.62
CA GLY A 72 -4.48 7.97 -2.39
C GLY A 72 -4.88 9.44 -2.59
N CYS A 73 -5.94 9.67 -3.38
CA CYS A 73 -6.52 11.00 -3.53
C CYS A 73 -6.91 11.60 -2.17
N VAL A 74 -6.85 12.91 -2.05
CA VAL A 74 -7.14 13.73 -0.84
C VAL A 74 -6.29 13.38 0.39
N GLN A 75 -5.24 12.58 0.19
CA GLN A 75 -4.25 12.24 1.21
C GLN A 75 -2.94 13.00 0.97
N ASN A 76 -1.97 12.76 1.82
CA ASN A 76 -0.60 13.27 1.72
C ASN A 76 0.40 12.21 2.21
N ALA A 77 1.69 12.46 1.96
CA ALA A 77 2.77 11.55 2.31
C ALA A 77 2.80 11.23 3.83
N SER A 78 2.64 12.24 4.68
CA SER A 78 2.74 12.04 6.12
C SER A 78 1.60 11.19 6.69
N THR A 79 0.38 11.45 6.28
CA THR A 79 -0.79 10.65 6.69
C THR A 79 -0.67 9.21 6.21
N TYR A 80 -0.21 9.00 4.96
CA TYR A 80 -0.08 7.66 4.42
C TYR A 80 1.02 6.86 5.13
N VAL A 81 2.19 7.47 5.36
CA VAL A 81 3.29 6.83 6.12
C VAL A 81 2.86 6.50 7.54
N ALA A 82 2.21 7.43 8.24
CA ALA A 82 1.80 7.25 9.63
C ALA A 82 0.74 6.15 9.81
N ASN A 83 -0.26 6.10 8.91
CA ASN A 83 -1.43 5.24 9.13
C ASN A 83 -1.34 3.88 8.45
N SER A 84 -0.54 3.72 7.39
CA SER A 84 -0.42 2.45 6.66
C SER A 84 0.35 1.36 7.41
N GLY A 85 1.11 1.72 8.46
CA GLY A 85 1.93 0.79 9.24
C GLY A 85 3.34 0.54 8.67
N TRP A 86 3.70 1.14 7.54
CA TRP A 86 5.02 0.95 6.94
C TRP A 86 6.17 1.42 7.85
N GLN A 87 5.95 2.49 8.63
CA GLN A 87 6.95 3.00 9.56
C GLN A 87 7.36 1.95 10.61
N LYS A 88 6.40 1.21 11.18
CA LYS A 88 6.67 0.13 12.15
C LYS A 88 7.68 -0.88 11.59
N TYR A 89 7.45 -1.36 10.37
CA TYR A 89 8.34 -2.37 9.78
C TYR A 89 9.63 -1.77 9.24
N ALA A 90 9.64 -0.51 8.81
CA ALA A 90 10.87 0.20 8.49
C ALA A 90 11.80 0.27 9.69
N ASP A 91 11.27 0.59 10.88
CA ASP A 91 12.04 0.60 12.14
C ASP A 91 12.53 -0.79 12.53
N GLN A 92 11.66 -1.78 12.40
CA GLN A 92 11.96 -3.16 12.82
C GLN A 92 12.93 -3.87 11.88
N TRP A 93 12.77 -3.70 10.56
CA TRP A 93 13.50 -4.45 9.53
C TRP A 93 14.52 -3.62 8.77
N LYS A 94 14.69 -2.37 9.16
CA LYS A 94 15.74 -1.46 8.67
C LYS A 94 15.74 -1.25 7.16
N PHE A 95 14.70 -0.60 6.66
CA PHE A 95 14.62 -0.12 5.28
C PHE A 95 14.14 1.33 5.21
N THR A 96 14.49 2.02 4.13
CA THR A 96 14.10 3.41 3.89
C THR A 96 12.67 3.49 3.34
N LEU A 97 11.88 4.48 3.76
CA LEU A 97 10.65 4.86 3.09
C LEU A 97 10.89 6.12 2.26
N ILE A 98 10.42 6.09 1.02
CA ILE A 98 10.38 7.23 0.10
C ILE A 98 8.91 7.52 -0.14
N ALA A 99 8.44 8.70 0.24
CA ALA A 99 7.03 9.05 0.15
C ALA A 99 6.85 10.28 -0.77
N PRO A 100 6.65 10.04 -2.08
CA PRO A 100 6.24 11.09 -3.00
C PRO A 100 4.90 11.68 -2.57
N GLN A 101 4.75 12.98 -2.71
CA GLN A 101 3.48 13.67 -2.46
C GLN A 101 3.05 14.44 -3.68
N GLN A 102 1.79 14.24 -4.06
CA GLN A 102 1.13 15.00 -5.10
C GLN A 102 0.63 16.33 -4.56
N PRO A 103 1.12 17.47 -5.03
CA PRO A 103 0.57 18.78 -4.66
C PRO A 103 -0.81 19.01 -5.29
N SER A 104 -1.67 19.72 -4.57
CA SER A 104 -3.00 20.12 -5.09
C SER A 104 -2.92 21.02 -6.32
N GLY A 105 -1.79 21.70 -6.54
CA GLY A 105 -1.52 22.47 -7.75
C GLY A 105 -1.36 21.65 -9.02
N ASN A 106 -0.95 20.36 -8.91
CA ASN A 106 -0.89 19.44 -10.05
C ASN A 106 -2.23 18.75 -10.30
N ASN A 107 -2.91 18.40 -9.22
CA ASN A 107 -4.21 17.74 -9.24
C ASN A 107 -5.04 18.24 -8.07
N ALA A 108 -6.20 18.83 -8.32
CA ALA A 108 -7.03 19.47 -7.29
C ALA A 108 -7.44 18.53 -6.14
N ASN A 109 -7.49 17.22 -6.40
CA ASN A 109 -7.75 16.20 -5.39
C ASN A 109 -6.46 15.54 -4.87
N SER A 110 -5.30 16.08 -5.19
CA SER A 110 -3.98 15.49 -4.87
C SER A 110 -3.88 14.01 -5.27
N CYS A 111 -4.54 13.60 -6.35
CA CYS A 111 -4.39 12.27 -6.93
C CYS A 111 -3.12 12.22 -7.79
N PHE A 112 -2.32 11.17 -7.71
CA PHE A 112 -1.34 10.91 -8.76
C PHE A 112 -2.06 10.80 -10.10
N ASN A 113 -1.50 11.38 -11.16
CA ASN A 113 -2.10 11.46 -12.49
C ASN A 113 -1.90 10.15 -13.29
N TRP A 114 -2.25 9.02 -12.68
CA TRP A 114 -2.11 7.67 -13.25
C TRP A 114 -2.84 7.48 -14.58
N PHE A 115 -3.76 8.36 -14.89
CA PHE A 115 -4.57 8.37 -16.11
C PHE A 115 -4.01 9.31 -17.20
N GLU A 116 -2.92 10.02 -16.92
CA GLU A 116 -2.26 10.88 -17.92
C GLU A 116 -1.04 10.16 -18.49
N THR A 117 -0.99 10.06 -19.83
CA THR A 117 0.08 9.35 -20.51
C THR A 117 1.45 9.95 -20.22
N GLY A 118 1.55 11.29 -20.15
CA GLY A 118 2.79 12.01 -19.86
C GLY A 118 3.32 11.75 -18.44
N ASP A 119 2.44 11.47 -17.49
CA ASP A 119 2.82 11.24 -16.09
C ASP A 119 3.14 9.77 -15.78
N THR A 120 2.72 8.84 -16.64
CA THR A 120 2.93 7.40 -16.45
C THR A 120 3.95 6.79 -17.42
N ALA A 121 4.43 7.55 -18.40
CA ALA A 121 5.41 7.06 -19.34
C ALA A 121 6.83 7.07 -18.75
N ARG A 122 7.65 6.09 -19.14
CA ARG A 122 9.06 6.04 -18.80
C ARG A 122 9.79 7.30 -19.27
N GLY A 123 10.57 7.93 -18.40
CA GLY A 123 11.35 9.13 -18.69
C GLY A 123 10.58 10.44 -18.68
N GLN A 124 9.33 10.46 -18.22
CA GLN A 124 8.46 11.63 -18.22
C GLN A 124 7.68 11.81 -16.91
N GLY A 125 7.20 13.01 -16.67
CA GLY A 125 6.22 13.37 -15.66
C GLY A 125 6.46 12.82 -14.26
N GLU A 126 5.39 12.39 -13.61
CA GLU A 126 5.43 11.87 -12.24
C GLU A 126 6.26 10.58 -12.15
N ALA A 127 6.18 9.69 -13.15
CA ALA A 127 6.94 8.45 -13.16
C ALA A 127 8.45 8.71 -13.18
N LEU A 128 8.94 9.71 -13.92
CA LEU A 128 10.36 10.11 -13.87
C LEU A 128 10.71 10.75 -12.52
N SER A 129 9.86 11.61 -11.98
CA SER A 129 10.08 12.22 -10.66
C SER A 129 10.23 11.18 -9.57
N ILE A 130 9.35 10.18 -9.51
CA ILE A 130 9.43 9.06 -8.55
C ILE A 130 10.73 8.27 -8.77
N LYS A 131 11.12 8.00 -10.00
CA LYS A 131 12.38 7.33 -10.32
C LYS A 131 13.58 8.13 -9.83
N GLN A 132 13.59 9.45 -9.98
CA GLN A 132 14.65 10.35 -9.49
C GLN A 132 14.74 10.33 -7.96
N MET A 133 13.61 10.23 -7.23
CA MET A 133 13.62 10.06 -5.77
C MET A 133 14.30 8.75 -5.35
N VAL A 134 14.08 7.67 -6.11
CA VAL A 134 14.80 6.40 -5.90
C VAL A 134 16.29 6.55 -6.18
N ASP A 135 16.68 7.23 -7.26
CA ASP A 135 18.10 7.47 -7.58
C ASP A 135 18.78 8.29 -6.48
N TYR A 136 18.11 9.31 -5.98
CA TYR A 136 18.57 10.09 -4.83
C TYR A 136 18.81 9.21 -3.61
N ALA A 137 17.86 8.33 -3.28
CA ALA A 137 18.02 7.41 -2.15
C ALA A 137 19.19 6.45 -2.36
N LYS A 138 19.42 5.96 -3.58
CA LYS A 138 20.56 5.11 -3.92
C LYS A 138 21.88 5.85 -3.76
N SER A 139 21.99 7.07 -4.28
CA SER A 139 23.24 7.84 -4.26
C SER A 139 23.54 8.47 -2.90
N THR A 140 22.50 8.93 -2.17
CA THR A 140 22.66 9.70 -0.94
C THR A 140 22.53 8.84 0.32
N TYR A 141 21.63 7.85 0.30
CA TYR A 141 21.38 7.00 1.47
C TYR A 141 22.07 5.63 1.36
N GLY A 142 22.69 5.33 0.22
CA GLY A 142 23.31 4.03 -0.02
C GLY A 142 22.32 2.88 -0.12
N THR A 143 21.08 3.17 -0.58
CA THR A 143 20.03 2.17 -0.77
C THR A 143 20.47 1.09 -1.78
N ASP A 144 20.17 -0.18 -1.47
CA ASP A 144 20.38 -1.29 -2.40
C ASP A 144 19.42 -1.16 -3.60
N GLY A 145 19.97 -0.87 -4.76
CA GLY A 145 19.19 -0.71 -5.99
C GLY A 145 18.51 -1.98 -6.49
N ALA A 146 18.90 -3.16 -5.99
CA ALA A 146 18.25 -4.44 -6.32
C ALA A 146 17.05 -4.75 -5.41
N ARG A 147 16.88 -3.99 -4.32
CA ARG A 147 15.82 -4.18 -3.32
C ARG A 147 14.99 -2.92 -3.12
N VAL A 148 14.44 -2.40 -4.21
CA VAL A 148 13.52 -1.27 -4.21
C VAL A 148 12.12 -1.77 -4.56
N TYR A 149 11.13 -1.32 -3.78
CA TYR A 149 9.74 -1.74 -3.90
C TYR A 149 8.81 -0.53 -3.96
N VAL A 150 7.57 -0.72 -4.40
CA VAL A 150 6.56 0.33 -4.43
C VAL A 150 5.23 -0.19 -3.90
N SER A 151 4.52 0.61 -3.12
CA SER A 151 3.17 0.30 -2.64
C SER A 151 2.33 1.58 -2.64
N GLY A 152 1.05 1.47 -2.92
CA GLY A 152 0.17 2.63 -2.90
C GLY A 152 -1.30 2.29 -2.91
N LEU A 153 -2.12 3.25 -2.46
CA LEU A 153 -3.57 3.16 -2.37
C LEU A 153 -4.25 3.90 -3.52
N SER A 154 -5.29 3.30 -4.13
CA SER A 154 -6.20 4.00 -5.05
C SER A 154 -5.43 4.62 -6.24
N ALA A 155 -5.43 5.94 -6.40
CA ALA A 155 -4.57 6.62 -7.38
C ALA A 155 -3.09 6.29 -7.19
N GLY A 156 -2.60 6.16 -5.93
CA GLY A 156 -1.25 5.68 -5.62
C GLY A 156 -1.05 4.20 -5.99
N GLY A 157 -2.09 3.37 -5.87
CA GLY A 157 -2.08 1.98 -6.33
C GLY A 157 -1.98 1.87 -7.85
N ALA A 158 -2.73 2.69 -8.58
CA ALA A 158 -2.66 2.79 -10.04
C ALA A 158 -1.30 3.34 -10.50
N MET A 159 -0.74 4.34 -9.79
CA MET A 159 0.61 4.82 -10.04
C MET A 159 1.67 3.77 -9.68
N SER A 160 1.45 2.92 -8.64
CA SER A 160 2.32 1.77 -8.36
C SER A 160 2.37 0.81 -9.56
N ALA A 161 1.20 0.50 -10.16
CA ALA A 161 1.14 -0.31 -11.38
C ALA A 161 1.92 0.36 -12.54
N ALA A 162 1.84 1.69 -12.68
CA ALA A 162 2.59 2.44 -13.69
C ALA A 162 4.10 2.37 -13.43
N MET A 163 4.55 2.51 -12.18
CA MET A 163 5.98 2.40 -11.83
C MET A 163 6.53 1.00 -12.11
N LEU A 164 5.80 -0.05 -11.77
CA LEU A 164 6.18 -1.44 -12.06
C LEU A 164 6.26 -1.72 -13.55
N ALA A 165 5.38 -1.12 -14.35
CA ALA A 165 5.36 -1.26 -15.80
C ALA A 165 6.48 -0.45 -16.48
N ALA A 166 6.64 0.83 -16.12
CA ALA A 166 7.57 1.75 -16.76
C ALA A 166 9.02 1.56 -16.30
N TYR A 167 9.23 1.08 -15.07
CA TYR A 167 10.56 0.91 -14.47
C TYR A 167 10.76 -0.50 -13.86
N PRO A 168 10.57 -1.58 -14.64
CA PRO A 168 10.81 -2.95 -14.16
C PRO A 168 12.28 -3.23 -13.85
N ASP A 169 13.19 -2.37 -14.31
CA ASP A 169 14.62 -2.38 -14.04
C ASP A 169 14.99 -1.70 -12.71
N VAL A 170 14.04 -1.01 -12.07
CA VAL A 170 14.23 -0.30 -10.80
C VAL A 170 13.53 -1.02 -9.66
N PHE A 171 12.32 -1.50 -9.90
CA PHE A 171 11.49 -2.10 -8.86
C PHE A 171 11.58 -3.64 -8.90
N ALA A 172 11.99 -4.24 -7.78
CA ALA A 172 12.01 -5.69 -7.61
C ALA A 172 10.59 -6.28 -7.38
N GLY A 173 9.68 -5.47 -6.89
CA GLY A 173 8.29 -5.82 -6.67
C GLY A 173 7.44 -4.64 -6.22
N GLY A 174 6.14 -4.85 -6.11
CA GLY A 174 5.23 -3.84 -5.60
C GLY A 174 3.87 -4.36 -5.19
N SER A 175 3.10 -3.46 -4.59
CA SER A 175 1.75 -3.70 -4.11
C SER A 175 0.78 -2.67 -4.67
N ILE A 176 -0.33 -3.15 -5.21
CA ILE A 176 -1.42 -2.37 -5.81
C ILE A 176 -2.61 -2.49 -4.85
N VAL A 177 -2.83 -1.48 -4.00
CA VAL A 177 -3.92 -1.51 -3.01
C VAL A 177 -5.11 -0.72 -3.54
N ALA A 178 -6.25 -1.39 -3.71
CA ALA A 178 -7.49 -0.79 -4.27
C ALA A 178 -7.20 0.06 -5.53
N GLY A 179 -6.26 -0.43 -6.36
CA GLY A 179 -5.76 0.28 -7.54
C GLY A 179 -6.41 -0.23 -8.83
N ILE A 180 -5.82 0.18 -9.95
CA ILE A 180 -6.34 0.01 -11.30
C ILE A 180 -5.22 -0.52 -12.20
N PRO A 181 -5.49 -1.41 -13.17
CA PRO A 181 -4.47 -1.91 -14.09
C PRO A 181 -3.77 -0.79 -14.85
N TYR A 182 -2.47 -0.95 -15.07
CA TYR A 182 -1.69 0.00 -15.85
C TYR A 182 -2.29 0.23 -17.24
N ARG A 183 -2.42 1.52 -17.62
CA ARG A 183 -2.99 1.94 -18.90
C ARG A 183 -4.45 1.54 -19.13
N CYS A 184 -5.21 1.34 -18.07
CA CYS A 184 -6.66 1.27 -18.18
C CYS A 184 -7.21 2.59 -18.74
N ALA A 185 -6.72 3.72 -18.23
CA ALA A 185 -7.05 5.06 -18.71
C ALA A 185 -5.85 5.77 -19.33
N THR A 186 -6.13 6.71 -20.24
CA THR A 186 -5.18 7.61 -20.89
C THR A 186 -5.64 9.07 -20.88
N SER A 187 -6.71 9.37 -20.13
CA SER A 187 -7.27 10.70 -19.91
C SER A 187 -8.14 10.72 -18.65
N THR A 188 -8.38 11.90 -18.11
CA THR A 188 -9.29 12.10 -16.97
C THR A 188 -10.69 11.52 -17.22
N VAL A 189 -11.23 11.65 -18.42
CA VAL A 189 -12.57 11.12 -18.76
C VAL A 189 -12.59 9.59 -18.68
N SER A 190 -11.58 8.92 -19.25
CA SER A 190 -11.50 7.46 -19.23
C SER A 190 -11.17 6.93 -17.83
N ALA A 191 -10.59 7.73 -16.95
CA ALA A 191 -10.28 7.33 -15.57
C ALA A 191 -11.54 6.89 -14.80
N PHE A 192 -12.66 7.62 -14.96
CA PHE A 192 -13.91 7.27 -14.28
C PHE A 192 -14.46 5.91 -14.71
N SER A 193 -14.41 5.60 -16.01
CA SER A 193 -14.84 4.28 -16.51
C SER A 193 -13.92 3.16 -16.02
N CYS A 194 -12.61 3.42 -15.91
CA CYS A 194 -11.66 2.48 -15.33
C CYS A 194 -11.88 2.26 -13.82
N MET A 195 -12.23 3.32 -13.09
CA MET A 195 -12.55 3.20 -11.67
C MET A 195 -13.81 2.35 -11.47
N ASN A 196 -14.88 2.70 -12.16
CA ASN A 196 -16.18 2.06 -11.99
C ASN A 196 -17.04 2.22 -13.26
N PRO A 197 -17.49 1.14 -13.91
CA PRO A 197 -17.49 -0.25 -13.42
C PRO A 197 -16.18 -1.02 -13.61
N GLY A 198 -15.14 -0.43 -14.18
CA GLY A 198 -13.93 -1.10 -14.66
C GLY A 198 -13.97 -1.30 -16.18
N VAL A 199 -12.85 -1.72 -16.73
CA VAL A 199 -12.71 -2.03 -18.16
C VAL A 199 -12.21 -3.45 -18.29
N ASP A 200 -12.93 -4.27 -19.03
CA ASP A 200 -12.57 -5.66 -19.33
C ASP A 200 -11.66 -5.70 -20.56
N LYS A 201 -10.55 -6.42 -20.44
CA LYS A 201 -9.63 -6.77 -21.52
C LYS A 201 -9.14 -8.20 -21.35
N THR A 202 -8.74 -8.82 -22.45
CA THR A 202 -8.07 -10.12 -22.34
C THR A 202 -6.72 -9.99 -21.61
N PRO A 203 -6.24 -11.04 -20.92
CA PRO A 203 -4.93 -11.02 -20.27
C PRO A 203 -3.78 -10.61 -21.21
N ALA A 204 -3.85 -11.00 -22.48
CA ALA A 204 -2.87 -10.63 -23.51
C ALA A 204 -2.89 -9.11 -23.77
N GLN A 205 -4.07 -8.53 -23.96
CA GLN A 205 -4.21 -7.09 -24.16
C GLN A 205 -3.67 -6.29 -22.95
N TRP A 206 -3.99 -6.73 -21.72
CA TRP A 206 -3.45 -6.14 -20.52
C TRP A 206 -1.93 -6.26 -20.44
N GLY A 207 -1.37 -7.43 -20.70
CA GLY A 207 0.07 -7.66 -20.66
C GLY A 207 0.83 -6.85 -21.71
N ASP A 208 0.25 -6.66 -22.92
CA ASP A 208 0.87 -5.87 -23.99
C ASP A 208 1.01 -4.40 -23.61
N LEU A 209 0.06 -3.83 -22.85
CA LEU A 209 0.20 -2.48 -22.32
C LEU A 209 1.42 -2.34 -21.42
N VAL A 210 1.68 -3.32 -20.55
CA VAL A 210 2.87 -3.31 -19.67
C VAL A 210 4.15 -3.54 -20.46
N ARG A 211 4.16 -4.47 -21.42
CA ARG A 211 5.32 -4.69 -22.29
C ARG A 211 5.66 -3.44 -23.11
N GLY A 212 4.63 -2.73 -23.56
CA GLY A 212 4.77 -1.46 -24.29
C GLY A 212 5.29 -0.28 -23.45
N ALA A 213 5.27 -0.37 -22.11
CA ALA A 213 5.82 0.69 -21.24
C ALA A 213 7.36 0.79 -21.31
N TYR A 214 8.04 -0.32 -21.59
CA TYR A 214 9.48 -0.38 -21.83
C TYR A 214 9.77 -1.40 -22.94
N PRO A 215 9.66 -0.99 -24.19
CA PRO A 215 9.90 -1.88 -25.35
C PRO A 215 11.31 -2.49 -25.30
N GLY A 216 11.40 -3.78 -25.60
CA GLY A 216 12.67 -4.51 -25.61
C GLY A 216 13.24 -4.88 -24.23
N TYR A 217 12.56 -4.55 -23.13
CA TYR A 217 13.03 -5.00 -21.82
C TYR A 217 12.90 -6.52 -21.67
N SER A 218 14.05 -7.18 -21.51
CA SER A 218 14.20 -8.64 -21.37
C SER A 218 14.65 -9.06 -19.96
N GLY A 219 14.82 -8.09 -19.05
CA GLY A 219 15.21 -8.37 -17.67
C GLY A 219 14.08 -8.98 -16.82
N LYS A 220 14.41 -9.28 -15.57
CA LYS A 220 13.44 -9.82 -14.60
C LYS A 220 12.33 -8.79 -14.34
N ARG A 221 11.07 -9.21 -14.50
CA ARG A 221 9.92 -8.40 -14.16
C ARG A 221 9.61 -8.46 -12.65
N PRO A 222 9.06 -7.39 -12.07
CA PRO A 222 8.75 -7.31 -10.64
C PRO A 222 7.66 -8.32 -10.24
N ARG A 223 7.72 -8.81 -9.01
CA ARG A 223 6.63 -9.54 -8.37
C ARG A 223 5.55 -8.57 -7.86
N VAL A 224 4.28 -8.99 -7.86
CA VAL A 224 3.17 -8.07 -7.59
C VAL A 224 2.18 -8.65 -6.57
N ALA A 225 1.88 -7.88 -5.52
CA ALA A 225 0.74 -8.09 -4.64
C ALA A 225 -0.42 -7.17 -5.07
N ILE A 226 -1.63 -7.66 -5.02
CA ILE A 226 -2.86 -6.93 -5.36
C ILE A 226 -3.81 -7.07 -4.19
N TRP A 227 -4.26 -5.95 -3.63
CA TRP A 227 -5.19 -5.90 -2.51
C TRP A 227 -6.49 -5.23 -2.92
N HIS A 228 -7.62 -5.83 -2.61
CA HIS A 228 -8.92 -5.24 -2.91
C HIS A 228 -9.99 -5.65 -1.89
N GLY A 229 -10.78 -4.69 -1.45
CA GLY A 229 -11.95 -4.95 -0.62
C GLY A 229 -13.11 -5.46 -1.47
N THR A 230 -13.81 -6.51 -1.01
CA THR A 230 -14.93 -7.09 -1.78
C THR A 230 -16.17 -6.19 -1.84
N SER A 231 -16.22 -5.14 -1.03
CA SER A 231 -17.29 -4.13 -1.01
C SER A 231 -16.82 -2.74 -1.46
N ASP A 232 -15.70 -2.67 -2.20
CA ASP A 232 -15.19 -1.41 -2.76
C ASP A 232 -16.11 -0.92 -3.88
N THR A 233 -16.75 0.23 -3.65
CA THR A 233 -17.66 0.89 -4.60
C THR A 233 -17.02 2.11 -5.28
N THR A 234 -15.81 2.50 -4.87
CA THR A 234 -15.05 3.61 -5.46
C THR A 234 -14.23 3.11 -6.64
N VAL A 235 -13.41 2.08 -6.41
CA VAL A 235 -12.72 1.33 -7.46
C VAL A 235 -13.34 -0.05 -7.52
N ALA A 236 -14.06 -0.32 -8.59
CA ALA A 236 -14.81 -1.57 -8.74
C ALA A 236 -13.91 -2.79 -8.56
N THR A 237 -14.42 -3.79 -7.85
CA THR A 237 -13.69 -5.02 -7.51
C THR A 237 -13.20 -5.79 -8.73
N ALA A 238 -13.78 -5.56 -9.92
CA ALA A 238 -13.30 -6.08 -11.20
C ALA A 238 -11.83 -5.71 -11.45
N ASN A 239 -11.38 -4.51 -11.05
CA ASN A 239 -10.00 -4.07 -11.24
C ASN A 239 -8.96 -4.99 -10.57
N ALA A 240 -9.35 -5.70 -9.52
CA ALA A 240 -8.48 -6.68 -8.87
C ALA A 240 -8.21 -7.90 -9.79
N ALA A 241 -9.23 -8.41 -10.48
CA ALA A 241 -9.10 -9.49 -11.43
C ALA A 241 -8.32 -9.04 -12.68
N GLU A 242 -8.63 -7.85 -13.19
CA GLU A 242 -7.93 -7.27 -14.33
C GLU A 242 -6.43 -7.02 -14.03
N SER A 243 -6.11 -6.54 -12.83
CA SER A 243 -4.72 -6.41 -12.39
C SER A 243 -4.02 -7.76 -12.28
N ARG A 244 -4.70 -8.80 -11.73
CA ARG A 244 -4.19 -10.17 -11.71
C ARG A 244 -3.90 -10.66 -13.13
N ASP A 245 -4.83 -10.48 -14.06
CA ASP A 245 -4.69 -10.92 -15.46
C ASP A 245 -3.55 -10.19 -16.17
N GLN A 246 -3.41 -8.88 -15.93
CA GLN A 246 -2.30 -8.09 -16.43
C GLN A 246 -0.96 -8.67 -15.98
N TRP A 247 -0.78 -8.89 -14.68
CA TRP A 247 0.53 -9.29 -14.15
C TRP A 247 0.83 -10.77 -14.33
N THR A 248 -0.15 -11.67 -14.31
CA THR A 248 0.08 -13.08 -14.64
C THR A 248 0.50 -13.23 -16.10
N ASN A 249 -0.12 -12.49 -17.02
CA ASN A 249 0.26 -12.49 -18.44
C ASN A 249 1.67 -11.93 -18.68
N VAL A 250 2.02 -10.83 -18.01
CA VAL A 250 3.37 -10.20 -18.10
C VAL A 250 4.45 -11.16 -17.61
N LEU A 251 4.17 -11.88 -16.53
CA LEU A 251 5.12 -12.82 -15.91
C LEU A 251 5.10 -14.21 -16.54
N GLY A 252 4.23 -14.45 -17.52
CA GLY A 252 4.12 -15.75 -18.21
C GLY A 252 3.64 -16.89 -17.30
N VAL A 253 2.84 -16.57 -16.28
CA VAL A 253 2.28 -17.56 -15.36
C VAL A 253 0.78 -17.74 -15.59
N SER A 254 0.25 -18.91 -15.20
CA SER A 254 -1.18 -19.22 -15.32
C SER A 254 -2.02 -18.22 -14.50
N ALA A 255 -3.17 -17.81 -15.04
CA ALA A 255 -4.20 -17.09 -14.29
C ALA A 255 -5.01 -18.00 -13.33
N THR A 256 -4.76 -19.32 -13.36
CA THR A 256 -5.26 -20.25 -12.34
C THR A 256 -4.30 -20.22 -11.16
N PRO A 257 -4.78 -19.98 -9.92
CA PRO A 257 -3.91 -19.92 -8.76
C PRO A 257 -3.26 -21.27 -8.48
N THR A 258 -1.99 -21.24 -8.08
CA THR A 258 -1.24 -22.43 -7.64
C THR A 258 -1.58 -22.82 -6.21
N SER A 259 -2.05 -21.87 -5.41
CA SER A 259 -2.62 -22.12 -4.09
C SER A 259 -3.63 -21.05 -3.71
N THR A 260 -4.55 -21.44 -2.83
CA THR A 260 -5.54 -20.55 -2.23
C THR A 260 -5.57 -20.78 -0.73
N SER A 261 -5.81 -19.72 0.05
CA SER A 261 -5.96 -19.81 1.50
C SER A 261 -6.87 -18.70 2.02
N THR A 262 -7.37 -18.87 3.23
CA THR A 262 -8.09 -17.82 3.95
C THR A 262 -7.22 -17.32 5.10
N LEU A 263 -7.03 -16.02 5.14
CA LEU A 263 -6.27 -15.29 6.14
C LEU A 263 -7.23 -14.61 7.13
N PRO A 264 -6.73 -13.98 8.22
CA PRO A 264 -7.57 -13.20 9.13
C PRO A 264 -8.53 -12.22 8.43
N ALA A 265 -9.58 -11.82 9.13
CA ALA A 265 -10.67 -10.97 8.63
C ALA A 265 -11.35 -11.51 7.35
N GLY A 266 -11.40 -12.84 7.18
CA GLY A 266 -11.99 -13.46 6.00
C GLY A 266 -11.31 -13.11 4.68
N THR A 267 -10.02 -12.75 4.73
CA THR A 267 -9.25 -12.37 3.54
C THR A 267 -8.89 -13.59 2.71
N GLY A 268 -9.41 -13.69 1.51
CA GLY A 268 -8.99 -14.69 0.54
C GLY A 268 -7.62 -14.32 -0.05
N LEU A 269 -6.70 -15.27 -0.08
CA LEU A 269 -5.40 -15.16 -0.76
C LEU A 269 -5.34 -16.18 -1.91
N GLU A 270 -5.03 -15.70 -3.08
CA GLU A 270 -4.72 -16.46 -4.28
C GLU A 270 -3.25 -16.21 -4.65
N VAL A 271 -2.47 -17.27 -4.86
CA VAL A 271 -1.06 -17.21 -5.25
C VAL A 271 -0.90 -17.77 -6.66
N TYR A 272 -0.11 -17.09 -7.49
CA TYR A 272 0.09 -17.45 -8.89
C TYR A 272 1.56 -17.66 -9.22
N GLY A 273 1.82 -18.65 -10.09
CA GLY A 273 3.16 -19.07 -10.44
C GLY A 273 3.93 -19.59 -9.22
N SER A 274 5.23 -19.32 -9.16
CA SER A 274 6.07 -19.60 -7.99
C SER A 274 6.08 -18.41 -7.02
N ASP A 275 4.88 -17.97 -6.59
CA ASP A 275 4.69 -16.81 -5.72
C ASP A 275 5.10 -15.47 -6.38
N GLN A 276 4.80 -15.33 -7.67
CA GLN A 276 5.13 -14.13 -8.43
C GLN A 276 4.03 -13.08 -8.38
N VAL A 277 2.76 -13.51 -8.32
CA VAL A 277 1.59 -12.64 -8.13
C VAL A 277 0.78 -13.16 -6.96
N ARG A 278 0.34 -12.25 -6.11
CA ARG A 278 -0.63 -12.51 -5.03
C ARG A 278 -1.84 -11.62 -5.20
N LEU A 279 -3.02 -12.21 -5.07
CA LEU A 279 -4.28 -11.46 -5.02
C LEU A 279 -4.93 -11.68 -3.66
N TYR A 280 -5.15 -10.59 -2.94
CA TYR A 280 -5.83 -10.56 -1.65
C TYR A 280 -7.21 -9.92 -1.82
N ARG A 281 -8.26 -10.63 -1.44
CA ARG A 281 -9.66 -10.14 -1.42
C ARG A 281 -10.10 -10.04 0.02
N VAL A 282 -10.18 -8.81 0.54
CA VAL A 282 -10.57 -8.56 1.94
C VAL A 282 -12.09 -8.52 2.04
N SER A 283 -12.67 -9.50 2.72
CA SER A 283 -14.13 -9.70 2.80
C SER A 283 -14.82 -8.50 3.45
N GLY A 284 -15.85 -7.97 2.82
CA GLY A 284 -16.67 -6.85 3.33
C GLY A 284 -15.97 -5.49 3.38
N MET A 285 -14.67 -5.42 3.07
CA MET A 285 -13.93 -4.18 3.11
C MET A 285 -14.31 -3.26 1.95
N GLY A 286 -14.48 -1.96 2.24
CA GLY A 286 -14.67 -0.91 1.26
C GLY A 286 -13.37 -0.42 0.63
N HIS A 287 -13.37 0.85 0.16
CA HIS A 287 -12.21 1.48 -0.47
C HIS A 287 -11.19 1.96 0.55
N GLY A 288 -9.99 1.37 0.59
CA GLY A 288 -8.95 1.77 1.53
C GLY A 288 -7.77 0.81 1.61
N THR A 289 -6.80 1.18 2.44
CA THR A 289 -5.66 0.34 2.82
C THR A 289 -6.09 -0.56 3.98
N PRO A 290 -5.95 -1.89 3.86
CA PRO A 290 -6.20 -2.80 4.98
C PRO A 290 -5.12 -2.59 6.06
N VAL A 291 -5.55 -2.29 7.28
CA VAL A 291 -4.72 -2.19 8.48
C VAL A 291 -5.29 -3.09 9.57
N ASP A 292 -4.51 -3.38 10.60
CA ASP A 292 -4.91 -4.13 11.79
C ASP A 292 -4.16 -3.51 12.98
N PRO A 293 -4.73 -2.46 13.62
CA PRO A 293 -4.08 -1.76 14.70
C PRO A 293 -3.80 -2.67 15.90
N GLY A 294 -2.59 -2.64 16.42
CA GLY A 294 -2.20 -3.44 17.56
C GLY A 294 -0.69 -3.61 17.71
N ALA A 295 -0.29 -4.30 18.79
CA ALA A 295 1.11 -4.54 19.14
C ALA A 295 1.67 -5.87 18.59
N GLY A 296 0.83 -6.72 18.01
CA GLY A 296 1.24 -8.00 17.44
C GLY A 296 2.26 -7.84 16.31
N ALA A 297 3.04 -8.89 16.06
CA ALA A 297 4.10 -8.86 15.06
C ALA A 297 3.55 -8.64 13.64
N ASP A 298 2.35 -9.13 13.36
CA ASP A 298 1.64 -9.03 12.09
C ASP A 298 0.51 -7.98 12.08
N GLN A 299 0.36 -7.21 13.18
CA GLN A 299 -0.57 -6.09 13.28
C GLN A 299 0.11 -4.78 12.91
N CYS A 300 -0.60 -3.85 12.29
CA CYS A 300 -0.02 -2.58 11.87
C CYS A 300 -1.05 -1.50 11.56
N GLY A 301 -0.55 -0.27 11.55
CA GLY A 301 -1.25 0.90 11.09
C GLY A 301 -2.18 1.50 12.12
N THR A 302 -2.92 2.50 11.69
CA THR A 302 -3.92 3.23 12.48
C THR A 302 -5.19 3.33 11.66
N ALA A 303 -6.30 2.85 12.21
CA ALA A 303 -7.60 2.93 11.54
C ALA A 303 -8.06 4.38 11.40
N GLY A 304 -8.69 4.69 10.26
CA GLY A 304 -9.19 6.02 9.93
C GLY A 304 -9.74 6.10 8.53
N ALA A 305 -9.93 7.31 8.03
CA ALA A 305 -10.41 7.50 6.66
C ALA A 305 -9.45 6.84 5.65
N TYR A 306 -9.97 5.88 4.89
CA TYR A 306 -9.22 5.06 3.91
C TYR A 306 -8.13 4.15 4.52
N PHE A 307 -8.14 3.91 5.83
CA PHE A 307 -7.34 2.90 6.53
C PHE A 307 -8.29 2.04 7.35
N LEU A 308 -8.60 0.86 6.83
CA LEU A 308 -9.73 0.06 7.30
C LEU A 308 -9.24 -1.09 8.16
N ASP A 309 -9.76 -1.14 9.39
CA ASP A 309 -9.41 -2.15 10.40
C ASP A 309 -9.93 -3.53 9.97
N THR A 310 -9.01 -4.33 9.42
CA THR A 310 -9.29 -5.67 8.89
C THR A 310 -8.10 -6.60 9.05
N ILE A 311 -7.06 -6.42 8.24
CA ILE A 311 -5.83 -7.21 8.22
C ILE A 311 -4.66 -6.30 7.87
N CYS A 312 -3.51 -6.45 8.50
CA CYS A 312 -2.32 -5.68 8.15
C CYS A 312 -1.78 -6.10 6.77
N SER A 313 -2.10 -5.33 5.72
CA SER A 313 -1.56 -5.52 4.37
C SER A 313 -0.06 -5.28 4.32
N THR A 314 0.41 -4.26 5.03
CA THR A 314 1.81 -3.85 5.05
C THR A 314 2.75 -4.95 5.56
N TYR A 315 2.37 -5.69 6.61
CA TYR A 315 3.14 -6.85 7.07
C TYR A 315 3.32 -7.88 5.96
N ARG A 316 2.22 -8.21 5.30
CA ARG A 316 2.20 -9.26 4.26
C ARG A 316 2.94 -8.84 3.02
N ASP A 317 2.86 -7.56 2.65
CA ASP A 317 3.63 -6.98 1.54
C ASP A 317 5.13 -6.97 1.87
N ALA A 318 5.51 -6.54 3.07
CA ALA A 318 6.90 -6.48 3.47
C ALA A 318 7.54 -7.89 3.55
N VAL A 319 6.79 -8.89 4.03
CA VAL A 319 7.21 -10.31 3.98
C VAL A 319 7.29 -10.79 2.52
N PHE A 320 6.31 -10.48 1.69
CA PHE A 320 6.32 -10.82 0.27
C PHE A 320 7.51 -10.18 -0.47
N PHE A 321 7.92 -8.98 -0.10
CA PHE A 321 9.10 -8.32 -0.63
C PHE A 321 10.42 -8.88 -0.09
N GLY A 322 10.38 -9.72 0.96
CA GLY A 322 11.57 -10.27 1.61
C GLY A 322 12.29 -9.25 2.50
N LEU A 323 11.56 -8.29 3.07
CA LEU A 323 12.10 -7.26 3.97
C LEU A 323 12.22 -7.74 5.41
N GLY A 324 11.39 -8.70 5.85
CA GLY A 324 11.49 -9.32 7.17
C GLY A 324 12.78 -10.15 7.27
N GLY A 325 13.64 -9.83 8.24
CA GLY A 325 14.93 -10.48 8.44
C GLY A 325 14.84 -11.96 8.81
N GLY A 326 14.64 -12.81 7.84
CA GLY A 326 14.61 -14.26 7.94
C GLY A 326 14.23 -14.82 6.58
N GLY A 327 15.21 -15.30 5.82
CA GLY A 327 14.98 -15.94 4.54
C GLY A 327 13.97 -17.08 4.64
N ALA A 328 13.11 -17.16 3.66
CA ALA A 328 11.94 -17.97 3.45
C ALA A 328 10.64 -17.33 3.97
N SER A 329 9.82 -16.86 3.03
CA SER A 329 8.38 -16.69 3.23
C SER A 329 7.87 -17.95 3.96
N PRO A 330 7.13 -17.84 5.08
CA PRO A 330 6.41 -19.00 5.56
C PRO A 330 5.45 -19.43 4.47
N SER A 331 5.77 -20.53 3.80
CA SER A 331 4.80 -21.25 2.98
C SER A 331 3.59 -21.50 3.87
N PRO A 332 2.37 -21.15 3.47
CA PRO A 332 1.22 -21.48 4.28
C PRO A 332 1.25 -22.99 4.52
N THR A 333 1.39 -23.41 5.77
CA THR A 333 1.20 -24.82 6.15
C THR A 333 -0.22 -25.16 5.72
N PRO A 334 -0.43 -26.14 4.85
CA PRO A 334 -1.77 -26.55 4.47
C PRO A 334 -2.48 -27.01 5.74
N THR A 335 -3.42 -26.25 6.22
CA THR A 335 -4.37 -26.74 7.22
C THR A 335 -5.14 -27.86 6.54
N ALA A 336 -4.93 -29.11 7.01
CA ALA A 336 -5.63 -30.26 6.50
C ALA A 336 -7.14 -29.96 6.58
N THR A 337 -7.75 -29.87 5.40
CA THR A 337 -9.21 -29.75 5.29
C THR A 337 -9.81 -31.02 5.87
N ALA A 338 -10.47 -30.89 7.02
CA ALA A 338 -11.28 -31.95 7.57
C ALA A 338 -12.32 -32.34 6.53
N SER A 339 -12.33 -33.62 6.16
CA SER A 339 -13.33 -34.22 5.27
C SER A 339 -14.73 -33.95 5.81
N PRO A 340 -15.69 -33.49 5.02
CA PRO A 340 -17.05 -33.21 5.51
C PRO A 340 -17.72 -34.52 5.91
N THR A 341 -18.17 -34.58 7.16
CA THR A 341 -19.11 -35.58 7.65
C THR A 341 -20.46 -35.36 6.93
N PRO A 342 -21.15 -36.39 6.47
CA PRO A 342 -22.39 -36.22 5.75
C PRO A 342 -23.48 -35.65 6.69
N THR A 343 -23.97 -34.47 6.34
CA THR A 343 -25.07 -33.79 7.03
C THR A 343 -26.41 -34.35 6.62
N ALA A 344 -27.24 -34.61 7.59
CA ALA A 344 -28.60 -35.09 7.45
C ALA A 344 -29.51 -34.12 6.69
N SER A 345 -30.51 -34.70 6.06
CA SER A 345 -31.57 -34.08 5.24
C SER A 345 -32.30 -32.89 5.89
N PRO A 346 -32.70 -31.86 5.13
CA PRO A 346 -33.31 -30.66 5.68
C PRO A 346 -34.76 -30.86 6.13
N THR A 347 -35.07 -30.38 7.31
CA THR A 347 -36.41 -30.18 7.84
C THR A 347 -37.05 -28.93 7.23
N ALA A 348 -38.35 -28.97 6.99
CA ALA A 348 -39.16 -27.96 6.32
C ALA A 348 -39.11 -26.56 6.95
N PRO A 349 -39.42 -25.49 6.16
CA PRO A 349 -39.25 -24.10 6.60
C PRO A 349 -40.37 -23.66 7.55
N PRO A 350 -40.07 -22.75 8.51
CA PRO A 350 -41.06 -22.10 9.34
C PRO A 350 -41.79 -20.98 8.59
N SER A 351 -43.06 -20.80 9.00
CA SER A 351 -44.03 -19.80 8.56
C SER A 351 -43.55 -18.33 8.74
N PRO A 352 -44.09 -17.37 7.96
CA PRO A 352 -43.59 -16.01 7.93
C PRO A 352 -43.90 -15.21 9.19
N THR A 353 -42.90 -14.53 9.70
CA THR A 353 -42.95 -13.59 10.82
C THR A 353 -43.45 -12.20 10.35
N PRO A 354 -44.09 -11.40 11.21
CA PRO A 354 -44.87 -10.23 10.83
C PRO A 354 -44.06 -9.07 10.28
N THR A 355 -44.65 -8.37 9.34
CA THR A 355 -44.20 -7.19 8.62
C THR A 355 -43.82 -6.06 9.58
N SER A 356 -42.53 -5.69 9.60
CA SER A 356 -42.06 -4.45 10.24
C SER A 356 -42.59 -3.22 9.49
N ALA A 357 -42.82 -2.11 10.19
CA ALA A 357 -43.21 -0.83 9.61
C ALA A 357 -42.24 -0.42 8.47
N PRO A 358 -42.72 0.28 7.41
CA PRO A 358 -41.91 0.67 6.30
C PRO A 358 -40.74 1.59 6.75
N VAL A 359 -39.52 1.24 6.34
CA VAL A 359 -38.33 2.01 6.67
C VAL A 359 -38.23 3.17 5.70
N CYS A 360 -38.14 4.41 6.22
CA CYS A 360 -37.88 5.63 5.46
C CYS A 360 -36.50 6.17 5.75
N VAL A 361 -35.74 6.50 4.69
CA VAL A 361 -34.37 7.01 4.80
C VAL A 361 -34.23 8.25 3.93
N THR A 362 -33.78 9.36 4.52
CA THR A 362 -33.36 10.57 3.80
C THR A 362 -31.85 10.63 3.80
N ALA A 363 -31.25 10.71 2.61
CA ALA A 363 -29.80 10.78 2.44
C ALA A 363 -29.45 11.43 1.08
N SER A 364 -28.17 11.72 0.85
CA SER A 364 -27.74 12.13 -0.48
C SER A 364 -27.92 10.99 -1.50
N ASN A 365 -28.11 11.36 -2.77
CA ASN A 365 -28.26 10.37 -3.84
C ASN A 365 -27.03 9.44 -3.92
N TYR A 366 -25.85 9.96 -3.66
CA TYR A 366 -24.62 9.18 -3.50
C TYR A 366 -24.76 8.16 -2.35
N ALA A 367 -25.18 8.61 -1.17
CA ALA A 367 -25.31 7.75 0.00
C ALA A 367 -26.41 6.68 -0.15
N HIS A 368 -27.46 6.96 -0.92
CA HIS A 368 -28.46 5.95 -1.25
C HIS A 368 -27.91 4.84 -2.14
N VAL A 369 -27.07 5.19 -3.12
CA VAL A 369 -26.41 4.20 -4.00
C VAL A 369 -25.41 3.37 -3.22
N VAL A 370 -24.56 4.01 -2.42
CA VAL A 370 -23.58 3.31 -1.55
C VAL A 370 -24.25 2.34 -0.59
N ALA A 371 -25.43 2.70 -0.06
CA ALA A 371 -26.18 1.85 0.87
C ALA A 371 -27.10 0.82 0.18
N GLY A 372 -27.00 0.63 -1.15
CA GLY A 372 -27.79 -0.35 -1.91
C GLY A 372 -29.29 -0.05 -1.97
N ARG A 373 -29.70 1.19 -1.72
CA ARG A 373 -31.11 1.63 -1.83
C ARG A 373 -31.42 2.25 -3.22
N ALA A 374 -30.40 2.50 -3.99
CA ALA A 374 -30.47 3.08 -5.34
C ALA A 374 -29.34 2.51 -6.20
N TYR A 375 -29.39 2.73 -7.50
CA TYR A 375 -28.31 2.47 -8.44
C TYR A 375 -28.02 3.70 -9.28
N GLN A 376 -26.81 3.80 -9.82
CA GLN A 376 -26.39 4.90 -10.68
C GLN A 376 -26.43 4.49 -12.15
N SER A 377 -26.91 5.39 -13.01
CA SER A 377 -26.85 5.23 -14.47
C SER A 377 -26.82 6.59 -15.15
N GLY A 378 -25.92 6.79 -16.12
CA GLY A 378 -25.81 8.01 -16.91
C GLY A 378 -25.63 9.29 -16.09
N GLY A 379 -24.95 9.25 -14.93
CA GLY A 379 -24.74 10.40 -14.05
C GLY A 379 -25.91 10.70 -13.10
N TYR A 380 -26.97 9.88 -13.08
CA TYR A 380 -28.14 10.01 -12.23
C TYR A 380 -28.29 8.81 -11.31
N ALA A 381 -28.94 9.02 -10.14
CA ALA A 381 -29.34 7.97 -9.23
C ALA A 381 -30.81 7.58 -9.47
N TYR A 382 -31.09 6.27 -9.29
CA TYR A 382 -32.41 5.66 -9.45
C TYR A 382 -32.71 4.76 -8.27
N ALA A 383 -33.90 4.86 -7.71
CA ALA A 383 -34.30 4.02 -6.57
C ALA A 383 -34.33 2.54 -6.97
N LEU A 384 -33.71 1.68 -6.15
CA LEU A 384 -33.59 0.25 -6.43
C LEU A 384 -34.97 -0.44 -6.41
N GLY A 385 -35.22 -1.26 -7.38
CA GLY A 385 -36.49 -1.95 -7.58
C GLY A 385 -37.51 -1.12 -8.38
N SER A 386 -37.83 0.10 -7.96
CA SER A 386 -38.81 0.95 -8.67
C SER A 386 -38.25 1.64 -9.93
N GLY A 387 -36.92 1.85 -10.00
CA GLY A 387 -36.30 2.58 -11.11
C GLY A 387 -36.63 4.07 -11.16
N GLN A 388 -37.25 4.64 -10.12
CA GLN A 388 -37.60 6.05 -10.08
C GLN A 388 -36.34 6.92 -10.04
N ARG A 389 -36.28 7.93 -10.93
CA ARG A 389 -35.13 8.83 -11.05
C ARG A 389 -35.07 9.81 -9.88
N MET A 390 -34.00 9.77 -9.10
CA MET A 390 -33.80 10.55 -7.88
C MET A 390 -33.10 11.90 -8.15
N GLY A 391 -32.52 12.11 -9.33
CA GLY A 391 -31.71 13.28 -9.67
C GLY A 391 -30.24 12.93 -9.87
N LEU A 392 -29.35 13.95 -9.90
CA LEU A 392 -27.92 13.75 -10.12
C LEU A 392 -27.30 12.88 -9.02
N TYR A 393 -26.41 11.99 -9.44
CA TYR A 393 -25.62 11.15 -8.55
C TYR A 393 -24.46 11.94 -7.95
N ASN A 394 -24.67 12.54 -6.80
CA ASN A 394 -23.64 13.26 -6.04
C ASN A 394 -24.04 13.39 -4.56
N THR A 395 -23.17 14.02 -3.77
CA THR A 395 -23.37 14.21 -2.32
C THR A 395 -24.29 15.41 -1.98
N PHE A 396 -24.65 16.25 -2.95
CA PHE A 396 -25.41 17.48 -2.72
C PHE A 396 -26.92 17.29 -2.94
N TYR A 397 -27.31 16.41 -3.87
CA TYR A 397 -28.71 16.08 -4.10
C TYR A 397 -29.17 15.03 -3.09
N THR A 398 -30.20 15.35 -2.32
CA THR A 398 -30.81 14.47 -1.33
C THR A 398 -32.17 13.97 -1.79
N SER A 399 -32.50 12.75 -1.43
CA SER A 399 -33.80 12.11 -1.64
C SER A 399 -34.24 11.40 -0.39
N THR A 400 -35.57 11.25 -0.23
CA THR A 400 -36.15 10.38 0.78
C THR A 400 -36.66 9.11 0.10
N LEU A 401 -36.20 7.94 0.52
CA LEU A 401 -36.63 6.66 0.01
C LEU A 401 -37.36 5.86 1.08
N LYS A 402 -38.45 5.23 0.67
CA LYS A 402 -39.26 4.30 1.46
C LYS A 402 -39.03 2.88 0.97
N GLN A 403 -38.74 1.97 1.88
CA GLN A 403 -38.70 0.55 1.56
C GLN A 403 -40.09 -0.05 1.55
N THR A 404 -40.48 -0.64 0.42
CA THR A 404 -41.81 -1.27 0.26
C THR A 404 -41.72 -2.78 0.02
N GLY A 405 -40.50 -3.31 -0.03
CA GLY A 405 -40.22 -4.74 -0.18
C GLY A 405 -38.72 -5.06 -0.01
N PRO A 406 -38.36 -6.35 0.04
CA PRO A 406 -36.95 -6.75 0.00
C PRO A 406 -36.28 -6.15 -1.23
N ALA A 407 -35.25 -5.32 -1.01
CA ALA A 407 -34.52 -4.59 -2.06
C ALA A 407 -35.42 -3.75 -3.00
N TYR A 408 -36.60 -3.29 -2.55
CA TYR A 408 -37.50 -2.46 -3.34
C TYR A 408 -37.77 -1.13 -2.64
N TRP A 409 -37.33 -0.03 -3.28
CA TRP A 409 -37.38 1.32 -2.76
C TRP A 409 -38.15 2.24 -3.72
N VAL A 410 -38.92 3.18 -3.16
CA VAL A 410 -39.65 4.22 -3.88
C VAL A 410 -39.29 5.60 -3.33
N ILE A 411 -39.39 6.64 -4.15
CA ILE A 411 -39.19 8.02 -3.70
C ILE A 411 -40.39 8.47 -2.87
N GLY A 412 -40.11 9.10 -1.75
CA GLY A 412 -41.12 9.60 -0.80
C GLY A 412 -41.36 8.68 0.39
N CYS A 413 -41.95 9.23 1.40
CA CYS A 413 -42.38 8.54 2.63
C CYS A 413 -43.86 8.91 2.97
#